data_7aa94dd85ce3480722ae1b5cc26ddfea
#
_entry.id   7aa94dd85ce3480722ae1b5cc26ddfea
#
_cell.length_a   1.000
_cell.length_b   1.000
_cell.length_c   1.000
_cell.angle_alpha   90.00
_cell.angle_beta   90.00
_cell.angle_gamma   90.00
#
_symmetry.space_group_name_H-M   'P 1'
#
loop_
_entity.id
_entity.type
_entity.pdbx_description
1 polymer ?
#
loop_
_entity_poly.entity_id
_entity_poly.type
_entity_poly.pdbx_seq_one_letter_code
_entity_poly.pdbx_strand_id
1 'polypeptide(L)'
;MQRPSTTTIFLLTTGCFLAFFVFGFTDNLKGPTLPAMLAEMQINYGAGGNLFFGEYLGFLIATLITGILADKFGLKAVILLAGVCLVFGVSGYSAFHSTLLLAASLFVIGLGLGALELGPNAIIVSLHHERKGLYLNLMSVLHGLGSMLAPLFAGWMLSRNISWRIIYRWDLLIIAVFILFFIFLRFPRSAPQESAQLNFREIPRIAFKGQMPWYYLSIALYVAAEIGIASWLVTFLQDVRHVSVTASSQALSLFFGMLMLGRFLGSFVVHRIGYLRSVLLAAIGALACIAIGLFGPRSLSFFLPLTGLFFSIIFPTLTAAASEAHTENVNTILGVLFTFAGLGGVLGPWLIGLASDRFGLQAGFSINLITVVLMLGSVFVLIKGDFYDSKT
;
A
#
# COMPACT_ATOMS: atom_id res chain seq x y z
N MET A 1 -27.14 17.48 -17.24
CA MET A 1 -26.06 16.59 -17.71
C MET A 1 -26.67 15.32 -18.27
N GLN A 2 -26.27 14.89 -19.47
CA GLN A 2 -26.71 13.58 -20.02
C GLN A 2 -26.05 12.47 -19.19
N ARG A 3 -26.86 11.55 -18.68
CA ARG A 3 -26.31 10.35 -18.00
C ARG A 3 -25.45 9.56 -19.00
N PRO A 4 -24.25 9.12 -18.61
CA PRO A 4 -23.42 8.33 -19.50
C PRO A 4 -24.16 7.05 -19.90
N SER A 5 -23.92 6.55 -21.12
CA SER A 5 -24.52 5.29 -21.58
C SER A 5 -24.09 4.11 -20.70
N THR A 6 -24.92 3.08 -20.59
CA THR A 6 -24.59 1.85 -19.83
C THR A 6 -23.25 1.26 -20.29
N THR A 7 -22.97 1.29 -21.59
CA THR A 7 -21.69 0.84 -22.15
C THR A 7 -20.52 1.68 -21.64
N THR A 8 -20.67 3.01 -21.58
CA THR A 8 -19.62 3.90 -21.05
C THR A 8 -19.34 3.63 -19.57
N ILE A 9 -20.40 3.43 -18.77
CA ILE A 9 -20.26 3.07 -17.33
C ILE A 9 -19.52 1.75 -17.19
N PHE A 10 -19.92 0.72 -17.95
CA PHE A 10 -19.27 -0.59 -17.91
C PHE A 10 -17.78 -0.50 -18.26
N LEU A 11 -17.43 0.17 -19.36
CA LEU A 11 -16.05 0.32 -19.80
C LEU A 11 -15.19 1.11 -18.81
N LEU A 12 -15.71 2.20 -18.24
CA LEU A 12 -14.97 2.97 -17.23
C LEU A 12 -14.76 2.15 -15.96
N THR A 13 -15.76 1.38 -15.52
CA THR A 13 -15.64 0.49 -14.36
C THR A 13 -14.58 -0.58 -14.59
N THR A 14 -14.60 -1.23 -15.77
CA THR A 14 -13.59 -2.21 -16.17
C THR A 14 -12.19 -1.60 -16.21
N GLY A 15 -12.07 -0.36 -16.73
CA GLY A 15 -10.81 0.37 -16.73
C GLY A 15 -10.28 0.63 -15.31
N CYS A 16 -11.15 1.05 -14.38
CA CYS A 16 -10.76 1.23 -12.98
C CYS A 16 -10.30 -0.08 -12.33
N PHE A 17 -10.94 -1.19 -12.64
CA PHE A 17 -10.53 -2.52 -12.17
C PHE A 17 -9.16 -2.90 -12.74
N LEU A 18 -8.93 -2.68 -14.04
CA LEU A 18 -7.63 -2.90 -14.66
C LEU A 18 -6.55 -2.01 -14.04
N ALA A 19 -6.85 -0.73 -13.78
CA ALA A 19 -5.93 0.20 -13.11
C ALA A 19 -5.47 -0.30 -11.74
N PHE A 20 -6.40 -0.82 -10.92
CA PHE A 20 -6.08 -1.36 -9.61
C PHE A 20 -5.33 -2.69 -9.67
N PHE A 21 -5.61 -3.52 -10.66
CA PHE A 21 -4.80 -4.71 -10.93
C PHE A 21 -3.35 -4.33 -11.29
N VAL A 22 -3.17 -3.38 -12.22
CA VAL A 22 -1.84 -2.86 -12.61
C VAL A 22 -1.13 -2.27 -11.39
N PHE A 23 -1.83 -1.47 -10.58
CA PHE A 23 -1.26 -0.92 -9.36
C PHE A 23 -0.73 -2.03 -8.45
N GLY A 24 -1.58 -3.01 -8.08
CA GLY A 24 -1.18 -4.10 -7.20
C GLY A 24 -0.05 -4.96 -7.78
N PHE A 25 -0.05 -5.18 -9.08
CA PHE A 25 0.97 -5.98 -9.76
C PHE A 25 2.31 -5.25 -9.81
N THR A 26 2.36 -4.03 -10.34
CA THR A 26 3.59 -3.24 -10.49
C THR A 26 4.23 -2.95 -9.13
N ASP A 27 3.44 -2.53 -8.14
CA ASP A 27 3.93 -2.20 -6.79
C ASP A 27 4.61 -3.40 -6.12
N ASN A 28 4.10 -4.61 -6.33
CA ASN A 28 4.54 -5.80 -5.60
C ASN A 28 5.57 -6.66 -6.35
N LEU A 29 6.09 -6.21 -7.48
CA LEU A 29 7.26 -6.81 -8.14
C LEU A 29 8.57 -6.55 -7.37
N LYS A 30 8.67 -5.46 -6.63
CA LYS A 30 9.91 -5.03 -5.95
C LYS A 30 10.37 -5.99 -4.85
N GLY A 31 9.45 -6.51 -4.05
CA GLY A 31 9.80 -7.45 -2.97
C GLY A 31 10.56 -8.68 -3.46
N PRO A 32 10.03 -9.46 -4.41
CA PRO A 32 10.71 -10.64 -4.93
C PRO A 32 11.95 -10.34 -5.77
N THR A 33 12.04 -9.17 -6.40
CA THR A 33 13.18 -8.79 -7.26
C THR A 33 14.32 -8.14 -6.48
N LEU A 34 14.08 -7.66 -5.25
CA LEU A 34 15.06 -6.96 -4.45
C LEU A 34 16.37 -7.76 -4.23
N PRO A 35 16.36 -9.04 -3.82
CA PRO A 35 17.61 -9.78 -3.61
C PRO A 35 18.47 -9.84 -4.88
N ALA A 36 17.85 -10.14 -6.02
CA ALA A 36 18.54 -10.20 -7.30
C ALA A 36 19.11 -8.85 -7.74
N MET A 37 18.37 -7.77 -7.48
CA MET A 37 18.80 -6.40 -7.79
C MET A 37 19.97 -5.97 -6.87
N LEU A 38 19.90 -6.22 -5.56
CA LEU A 38 21.00 -5.92 -4.63
C LEU A 38 22.28 -6.66 -5.03
N ALA A 39 22.17 -7.94 -5.40
CA ALA A 39 23.30 -8.75 -5.83
C ALA A 39 23.90 -8.27 -7.17
N GLU A 40 23.08 -7.96 -8.18
CA GLU A 40 23.56 -7.47 -9.48
C GLU A 40 24.24 -6.11 -9.37
N MET A 41 23.63 -5.20 -8.59
CA MET A 41 24.14 -3.83 -8.42
C MET A 41 25.26 -3.72 -7.39
N GLN A 42 25.55 -4.78 -6.64
CA GLN A 42 26.54 -4.83 -5.56
C GLN A 42 26.31 -3.72 -4.51
N ILE A 43 25.05 -3.48 -4.17
CA ILE A 43 24.64 -2.47 -3.19
C ILE A 43 24.11 -3.15 -1.92
N ASN A 44 24.21 -2.41 -0.81
CA ASN A 44 23.81 -2.87 0.51
C ASN A 44 22.31 -2.72 0.77
N TYR A 45 21.82 -3.21 1.89
CA TYR A 45 20.40 -3.12 2.27
C TYR A 45 19.94 -1.69 2.49
N GLY A 46 20.80 -0.80 3.02
CA GLY A 46 20.46 0.62 3.20
C GLY A 46 20.23 1.32 1.86
N ALA A 47 21.00 1.00 0.83
CA ALA A 47 20.74 1.48 -0.52
C ALA A 47 19.37 0.97 -1.05
N GLY A 48 19.03 -0.31 -0.80
CA GLY A 48 17.72 -0.86 -1.08
C GLY A 48 16.60 -0.12 -0.35
N GLY A 49 16.80 0.19 0.93
CA GLY A 49 15.89 1.02 1.73
C GLY A 49 15.71 2.43 1.15
N ASN A 50 16.78 3.07 0.69
CA ASN A 50 16.70 4.38 0.01
C ASN A 50 15.90 4.33 -1.31
N LEU A 51 15.97 3.20 -2.03
CA LEU A 51 15.15 2.99 -3.22
C LEU A 51 13.67 2.98 -2.87
N PHE A 52 13.27 2.24 -1.85
CA PHE A 52 11.88 2.21 -1.35
C PHE A 52 11.44 3.57 -0.81
N PHE A 53 12.32 4.27 -0.08
CA PHE A 53 12.05 5.65 0.36
C PHE A 53 11.67 6.55 -0.82
N GLY A 54 12.43 6.50 -1.92
CA GLY A 54 12.15 7.27 -3.14
C GLY A 54 10.77 6.95 -3.71
N GLU A 55 10.42 5.67 -3.84
CA GLU A 55 9.13 5.23 -4.38
C GLU A 55 7.94 5.69 -3.53
N TYR A 56 7.98 5.41 -2.23
CA TYR A 56 6.88 5.80 -1.34
C TYR A 56 6.79 7.32 -1.12
N LEU A 57 7.90 8.05 -1.25
CA LEU A 57 7.88 9.51 -1.29
C LEU A 57 7.15 10.01 -2.54
N GLY A 58 7.43 9.43 -3.71
CA GLY A 58 6.69 9.73 -4.94
C GLY A 58 5.20 9.43 -4.82
N PHE A 59 4.86 8.27 -4.24
CA PHE A 59 3.48 7.88 -3.96
C PHE A 59 2.77 8.91 -3.05
N LEU A 60 3.39 9.27 -1.93
CA LEU A 60 2.84 10.25 -0.99
C LEU A 60 2.61 11.61 -1.65
N ILE A 61 3.59 12.10 -2.41
CA ILE A 61 3.46 13.38 -3.14
C ILE A 61 2.30 13.30 -4.14
N ALA A 62 2.23 12.22 -4.92
CA ALA A 62 1.15 12.05 -5.90
C ALA A 62 -0.23 12.00 -5.24
N THR A 63 -0.40 11.29 -4.13
CA THR A 63 -1.69 11.25 -3.43
C THR A 63 -2.13 12.64 -2.93
N LEU A 64 -1.21 13.51 -2.56
CA LEU A 64 -1.51 14.87 -2.13
C LEU A 64 -1.91 15.80 -3.29
N ILE A 65 -1.32 15.63 -4.48
CA ILE A 65 -1.53 16.55 -5.61
C ILE A 65 -2.55 16.04 -6.63
N THR A 66 -2.86 14.76 -6.65
CA THR A 66 -3.75 14.12 -7.65
C THR A 66 -5.15 14.76 -7.67
N GLY A 67 -5.71 15.09 -6.52
CA GLY A 67 -7.00 15.79 -6.45
C GLY A 67 -6.97 17.13 -7.18
N ILE A 68 -5.95 17.94 -6.92
CA ILE A 68 -5.76 19.27 -7.54
C ILE A 68 -5.59 19.11 -9.07
N LEU A 69 -4.81 18.11 -9.50
CA LEU A 69 -4.62 17.83 -10.92
C LEU A 69 -5.91 17.35 -11.59
N ALA A 70 -6.71 16.54 -10.89
CA ALA A 70 -7.99 16.04 -11.38
C ALA A 70 -9.01 17.18 -11.57
N ASP A 71 -9.06 18.13 -10.62
CA ASP A 71 -9.93 19.30 -10.72
C ASP A 71 -9.53 20.22 -11.88
N LYS A 72 -8.22 20.37 -12.14
CA LYS A 72 -7.72 21.27 -13.20
C LYS A 72 -7.75 20.63 -14.59
N PHE A 73 -7.34 19.39 -14.73
CA PHE A 73 -7.13 18.72 -16.01
C PHE A 73 -8.13 17.58 -16.29
N GLY A 74 -8.94 17.21 -15.30
CA GLY A 74 -9.87 16.10 -15.35
C GLY A 74 -9.24 14.73 -15.06
N LEU A 75 -10.08 13.79 -14.61
CA LEU A 75 -9.66 12.45 -14.19
C LEU A 75 -8.99 11.64 -15.29
N LYS A 76 -9.39 11.80 -16.57
CA LYS A 76 -8.75 11.11 -17.71
C LYS A 76 -7.28 11.51 -17.84
N ALA A 77 -6.99 12.81 -17.75
CA ALA A 77 -5.61 13.31 -17.87
C ALA A 77 -4.73 12.78 -16.73
N VAL A 78 -5.25 12.72 -15.51
CA VAL A 78 -4.54 12.19 -14.33
C VAL A 78 -4.21 10.70 -14.51
N ILE A 79 -5.16 9.88 -14.97
CA ILE A 79 -4.94 8.44 -15.18
C ILE A 79 -3.91 8.19 -16.31
N LEU A 80 -3.99 8.96 -17.40
CA LEU A 80 -3.02 8.85 -18.47
C LEU A 80 -1.62 9.33 -18.04
N LEU A 81 -1.54 10.40 -17.25
CA LEU A 81 -0.29 10.87 -16.65
C LEU A 81 0.31 9.79 -15.71
N ALA A 82 -0.52 9.14 -14.91
CA ALA A 82 -0.10 8.00 -14.10
C ALA A 82 0.52 6.89 -14.95
N GLY A 83 -0.15 6.52 -16.04
CA GLY A 83 0.38 5.54 -17.00
C GLY A 83 1.72 5.97 -17.61
N VAL A 84 1.85 7.25 -17.98
CA VAL A 84 3.11 7.82 -18.51
C VAL A 84 4.22 7.73 -17.45
N CYS A 85 3.94 8.10 -16.21
CA CYS A 85 4.90 7.94 -15.10
C CYS A 85 5.32 6.48 -14.94
N LEU A 86 4.39 5.53 -14.99
CA LEU A 86 4.71 4.11 -14.89
C LEU A 86 5.58 3.64 -16.06
N VAL A 87 5.29 4.03 -17.31
CA VAL A 87 6.13 3.66 -18.47
C VAL A 87 7.55 4.19 -18.31
N PHE A 88 7.72 5.48 -18.01
CA PHE A 88 9.05 6.07 -17.86
C PHE A 88 9.80 5.51 -16.65
N GLY A 89 9.11 5.38 -15.51
CA GLY A 89 9.69 4.84 -14.29
C GLY A 89 10.12 3.38 -14.45
N VAL A 90 9.26 2.49 -14.95
CA VAL A 90 9.56 1.07 -15.14
C VAL A 90 10.62 0.87 -16.24
N SER A 91 10.57 1.66 -17.33
CA SER A 91 11.60 1.64 -18.36
C SER A 91 12.97 2.04 -17.80
N GLY A 92 13.03 3.14 -17.05
CA GLY A 92 14.26 3.59 -16.41
C GLY A 92 14.77 2.58 -15.37
N TYR A 93 13.90 2.04 -14.52
CA TYR A 93 14.26 1.05 -13.51
C TYR A 93 14.81 -0.24 -14.13
N SER A 94 14.25 -0.68 -15.27
CA SER A 94 14.74 -1.85 -16.00
C SER A 94 16.01 -1.61 -16.82
N ALA A 95 16.39 -0.35 -17.11
CA ALA A 95 17.47 -0.01 -18.00
C ALA A 95 18.72 0.55 -17.30
N PHE A 96 18.54 1.32 -16.22
CA PHE A 96 19.65 2.02 -15.58
C PHE A 96 20.48 1.12 -14.66
N HIS A 97 21.79 1.49 -14.52
CA HIS A 97 22.77 0.80 -13.68
C HIS A 97 23.30 1.70 -12.54
N SER A 98 22.85 2.93 -12.44
CA SER A 98 23.19 3.85 -11.34
C SER A 98 22.12 3.81 -10.27
N THR A 99 22.51 3.65 -9.00
CA THR A 99 21.59 3.63 -7.85
C THR A 99 20.75 4.90 -7.78
N LEU A 100 21.32 6.06 -8.11
CA LEU A 100 20.59 7.33 -8.15
C LEU A 100 19.49 7.31 -9.22
N LEU A 101 19.79 6.81 -10.43
CA LEU A 101 18.80 6.72 -11.50
C LEU A 101 17.74 5.66 -11.22
N LEU A 102 18.11 4.56 -10.54
CA LEU A 102 17.13 3.59 -10.04
C LEU A 102 16.18 4.22 -9.01
N ALA A 103 16.72 5.01 -8.06
CA ALA A 103 15.90 5.73 -7.08
C ALA A 103 14.98 6.75 -7.75
N ALA A 104 15.47 7.52 -8.72
CA ALA A 104 14.65 8.45 -9.50
C ALA A 104 13.57 7.72 -10.29
N SER A 105 13.88 6.55 -10.86
CA SER A 105 12.91 5.73 -11.59
C SER A 105 11.80 5.21 -10.66
N LEU A 106 12.16 4.71 -9.47
CA LEU A 106 11.20 4.28 -8.47
C LEU A 106 10.35 5.44 -7.94
N PHE A 107 10.94 6.62 -7.73
CA PHE A 107 10.19 7.82 -7.39
C PHE A 107 9.12 8.13 -8.45
N VAL A 108 9.47 8.04 -9.74
CA VAL A 108 8.52 8.25 -10.85
C VAL A 108 7.45 7.14 -10.89
N ILE A 109 7.82 5.88 -10.61
CA ILE A 109 6.84 4.79 -10.42
C ILE A 109 5.88 5.15 -9.30
N GLY A 110 6.40 5.59 -8.15
CA GLY A 110 5.60 6.02 -7.01
C GLY A 110 4.60 7.13 -7.36
N LEU A 111 5.01 8.14 -8.14
CA LEU A 111 4.09 9.17 -8.65
C LEU A 111 2.94 8.56 -9.45
N GLY A 112 3.22 7.59 -10.32
CA GLY A 112 2.21 6.88 -11.10
C GLY A 112 1.25 6.08 -10.22
N LEU A 113 1.78 5.30 -9.27
CA LEU A 113 0.99 4.48 -8.36
C LEU A 113 0.10 5.32 -7.44
N GLY A 114 0.60 6.44 -6.89
CA GLY A 114 -0.19 7.35 -6.06
C GLY A 114 -1.34 8.02 -6.82
N ALA A 115 -1.14 8.32 -8.10
CA ALA A 115 -2.21 8.84 -8.95
C ALA A 115 -3.25 7.74 -9.29
N LEU A 116 -2.82 6.47 -9.44
CA LEU A 116 -3.72 5.32 -9.63
C LEU A 116 -4.50 4.97 -8.36
N GLU A 117 -3.99 5.29 -7.17
CA GLU A 117 -4.76 5.13 -5.94
C GLU A 117 -6.02 6.01 -5.94
N LEU A 118 -5.91 7.28 -6.31
CA LEU A 118 -7.00 8.25 -6.17
C LEU A 118 -7.89 8.37 -7.42
N GLY A 119 -7.30 8.38 -8.61
CA GLY A 119 -8.03 8.61 -9.86
C GLY A 119 -9.17 7.63 -10.10
N PRO A 120 -8.94 6.33 -10.14
CA PRO A 120 -9.97 5.31 -10.32
C PRO A 120 -11.01 5.29 -9.20
N ASN A 121 -10.61 5.53 -7.92
CA ASN A 121 -11.52 5.65 -6.81
C ASN A 121 -12.55 6.79 -7.03
N ALA A 122 -12.09 7.95 -7.47
CA ALA A 122 -12.96 9.09 -7.77
C ALA A 122 -13.95 8.77 -8.90
N ILE A 123 -13.51 8.05 -9.95
CA ILE A 123 -14.38 7.62 -11.04
C ILE A 123 -15.47 6.68 -10.53
N ILE A 124 -15.10 5.64 -9.79
CA ILE A 124 -16.06 4.66 -9.25
C ILE A 124 -17.11 5.34 -8.36
N VAL A 125 -16.69 6.23 -7.47
CA VAL A 125 -17.60 6.97 -6.60
C VAL A 125 -18.57 7.83 -7.42
N SER A 126 -18.10 8.45 -8.51
CA SER A 126 -18.93 9.27 -9.38
C SER A 126 -19.92 8.49 -10.26
N LEU A 127 -19.57 7.25 -10.65
CA LEU A 127 -20.40 6.41 -11.51
C LEU A 127 -21.43 5.58 -10.75
N HIS A 128 -21.11 5.16 -9.54
CA HIS A 128 -21.88 4.16 -8.78
C HIS A 128 -22.34 4.70 -7.41
N HIS A 129 -23.00 5.87 -7.37
CA HIS A 129 -23.40 6.54 -6.13
C HIS A 129 -24.13 5.63 -5.13
N GLU A 130 -25.11 4.81 -5.61
CA GLU A 130 -25.90 3.94 -4.74
C GLU A 130 -25.16 2.67 -4.26
N ARG A 131 -24.18 2.20 -5.04
CA ARG A 131 -23.44 0.95 -4.79
C ARG A 131 -21.93 1.16 -4.74
N LYS A 132 -21.49 2.38 -4.43
CA LYS A 132 -20.07 2.74 -4.42
C LYS A 132 -19.21 1.79 -3.60
N GLY A 133 -19.69 1.39 -2.42
CA GLY A 133 -18.97 0.47 -1.54
C GLY A 133 -18.70 -0.91 -2.18
N LEU A 134 -19.68 -1.46 -2.93
CA LEU A 134 -19.49 -2.72 -3.65
C LEU A 134 -18.37 -2.62 -4.68
N TYR A 135 -18.40 -1.58 -5.52
CA TYR A 135 -17.42 -1.42 -6.60
C TYR A 135 -16.02 -1.06 -6.09
N LEU A 136 -15.92 -0.26 -5.02
CA LEU A 136 -14.65 0.02 -4.34
C LEU A 136 -14.03 -1.27 -3.73
N ASN A 137 -14.86 -2.12 -3.13
CA ASN A 137 -14.39 -3.42 -2.63
C ASN A 137 -13.95 -4.35 -3.77
N LEU A 138 -14.68 -4.39 -4.89
CA LEU A 138 -14.27 -5.17 -6.05
C LEU A 138 -12.94 -4.66 -6.64
N MET A 139 -12.72 -3.35 -6.70
CA MET A 139 -11.43 -2.77 -7.07
C MET A 139 -10.31 -3.25 -6.14
N SER A 140 -10.55 -3.22 -4.83
CA SER A 140 -9.56 -3.69 -3.84
C SER A 140 -9.25 -5.18 -4.00
N VAL A 141 -10.22 -6.01 -4.44
CA VAL A 141 -9.97 -7.42 -4.79
C VAL A 141 -9.03 -7.52 -5.99
N LEU A 142 -9.23 -6.69 -7.04
CA LEU A 142 -8.35 -6.68 -8.22
C LEU A 142 -6.92 -6.22 -7.86
N HIS A 143 -6.80 -5.20 -6.99
CA HIS A 143 -5.49 -4.81 -6.43
C HIS A 143 -4.82 -5.97 -5.70
N GLY A 144 -5.55 -6.63 -4.80
CA GLY A 144 -5.03 -7.78 -4.05
C GLY A 144 -4.65 -8.95 -4.97
N LEU A 145 -5.41 -9.20 -6.04
CA LEU A 145 -5.08 -10.21 -7.05
C LEU A 145 -3.77 -9.86 -7.77
N GLY A 146 -3.59 -8.60 -8.19
CA GLY A 146 -2.34 -8.10 -8.76
C GLY A 146 -1.17 -8.30 -7.79
N SER A 147 -1.34 -7.89 -6.53
CA SER A 147 -0.35 -8.03 -5.46
C SER A 147 0.04 -9.47 -5.18
N MET A 148 -0.91 -10.40 -5.28
CA MET A 148 -0.66 -11.83 -5.09
C MET A 148 0.05 -12.46 -6.30
N LEU A 149 -0.32 -12.06 -7.52
CA LEU A 149 0.24 -12.65 -8.75
C LEU A 149 1.64 -12.13 -9.06
N ALA A 150 1.98 -10.90 -8.72
CA ALA A 150 3.29 -10.31 -8.97
C ALA A 150 4.46 -11.11 -8.36
N PRO A 151 4.44 -11.49 -7.07
CA PRO A 151 5.51 -12.31 -6.50
C PRO A 151 5.58 -13.72 -7.12
N LEU A 152 4.44 -14.33 -7.49
CA LEU A 152 4.44 -15.64 -8.16
C LEU A 152 5.10 -15.55 -9.52
N PHE A 153 4.75 -14.52 -10.30
CA PHE A 153 5.32 -14.28 -11.62
C PHE A 153 6.83 -14.00 -11.52
N ALA A 154 7.23 -13.08 -10.64
CA ALA A 154 8.63 -12.74 -10.45
C ALA A 154 9.45 -13.94 -9.94
N GLY A 155 8.96 -14.67 -8.95
CA GLY A 155 9.63 -15.86 -8.42
C GLY A 155 9.78 -16.98 -9.46
N TRP A 156 8.78 -17.18 -10.30
CA TRP A 156 8.82 -18.14 -11.40
C TRP A 156 9.87 -17.74 -12.46
N MET A 157 9.97 -16.47 -12.83
CA MET A 157 10.99 -15.99 -13.77
C MET A 157 12.40 -16.05 -13.18
N LEU A 158 12.58 -15.57 -11.95
CA LEU A 158 13.88 -15.59 -11.26
C LEU A 158 14.41 -17.00 -11.04
N SER A 159 13.54 -17.98 -10.74
CA SER A 159 13.94 -19.38 -10.59
C SER A 159 14.46 -20.02 -11.87
N ARG A 160 14.21 -19.41 -13.01
CA ARG A 160 14.73 -19.77 -14.35
C ARG A 160 15.95 -18.97 -14.76
N ASN A 161 16.56 -18.24 -13.83
CA ASN A 161 17.71 -17.35 -14.07
C ASN A 161 17.38 -16.20 -15.06
N ILE A 162 16.10 -15.80 -15.16
CA ILE A 162 15.70 -14.63 -15.93
C ILE A 162 15.99 -13.40 -15.07
N SER A 163 16.69 -12.40 -15.65
CA SER A 163 17.05 -11.16 -14.96
C SER A 163 15.79 -10.43 -14.45
N TRP A 164 15.89 -9.85 -13.24
CA TRP A 164 14.87 -9.00 -12.67
C TRP A 164 14.48 -7.83 -13.58
N ARG A 165 15.40 -7.34 -14.40
CA ARG A 165 15.15 -6.27 -15.39
C ARG A 165 14.16 -6.70 -16.47
N ILE A 166 14.20 -7.97 -16.89
CA ILE A 166 13.27 -8.52 -17.87
C ILE A 166 11.87 -8.62 -17.27
N ILE A 167 11.74 -8.90 -15.98
CA ILE A 167 10.45 -8.93 -15.27
C ILE A 167 9.74 -7.58 -15.38
N TYR A 168 10.46 -6.48 -15.14
CA TYR A 168 9.91 -5.13 -15.30
C TYR A 168 9.61 -4.77 -16.76
N ARG A 169 10.36 -5.31 -17.73
CA ARG A 169 10.02 -5.14 -19.16
C ARG A 169 8.71 -5.85 -19.52
N TRP A 170 8.41 -6.99 -18.92
CA TRP A 170 7.11 -7.64 -19.06
C TRP A 170 5.99 -6.81 -18.42
N ASP A 171 6.25 -6.18 -17.28
CA ASP A 171 5.28 -5.28 -16.65
C ASP A 171 4.89 -4.11 -17.57
N LEU A 172 5.83 -3.60 -18.39
CA LEU A 172 5.51 -2.58 -19.40
C LEU A 172 4.41 -3.00 -20.38
N LEU A 173 4.26 -4.29 -20.69
CA LEU A 173 3.17 -4.77 -21.53
C LEU A 173 1.83 -4.64 -20.83
N ILE A 174 1.77 -4.94 -19.54
CA ILE A 174 0.56 -4.80 -18.72
C ILE A 174 0.18 -3.32 -18.63
N ILE A 175 1.16 -2.46 -18.37
CA ILE A 175 0.99 -0.99 -18.33
C ILE A 175 0.54 -0.45 -19.70
N ALA A 176 1.11 -0.96 -20.81
CA ALA A 176 0.72 -0.56 -22.15
C ALA A 176 -0.75 -0.90 -22.45
N VAL A 177 -1.20 -2.10 -22.08
CA VAL A 177 -2.62 -2.50 -22.20
C VAL A 177 -3.51 -1.55 -21.43
N PHE A 178 -3.14 -1.21 -20.19
CA PHE A 178 -3.85 -0.25 -19.36
C PHE A 178 -3.95 1.13 -20.03
N ILE A 179 -2.85 1.69 -20.51
CA ILE A 179 -2.82 3.00 -21.16
C ILE A 179 -3.67 3.00 -22.43
N LEU A 180 -3.47 1.99 -23.32
CA LEU A 180 -4.24 1.86 -24.55
C LEU A 180 -5.73 1.80 -24.25
N PHE A 181 -6.14 1.06 -23.23
CA PHE A 181 -7.53 0.98 -22.82
C PHE A 181 -8.08 2.37 -22.47
N PHE A 182 -7.36 3.15 -21.65
CA PHE A 182 -7.83 4.48 -21.24
C PHE A 182 -7.74 5.56 -22.32
N ILE A 183 -6.82 5.46 -23.29
CA ILE A 183 -6.75 6.40 -24.42
C ILE A 183 -8.08 6.42 -25.18
N PHE A 184 -8.65 5.24 -25.46
CA PHE A 184 -9.88 5.11 -26.26
C PHE A 184 -11.16 5.35 -25.45
N LEU A 185 -11.09 5.39 -24.11
CA LEU A 185 -12.26 5.65 -23.28
C LEU A 185 -12.70 7.12 -23.35
N ARG A 186 -14.02 7.32 -23.51
CA ARG A 186 -14.65 8.62 -23.38
C ARG A 186 -15.09 8.84 -21.95
N PHE A 187 -14.60 9.92 -21.35
CA PHE A 187 -14.99 10.33 -20.00
C PHE A 187 -16.16 11.29 -20.06
N PRO A 188 -17.15 11.16 -19.17
CA PRO A 188 -18.17 12.20 -18.97
C PRO A 188 -17.46 13.50 -18.57
N ARG A 189 -17.94 14.64 -19.06
CA ARG A 189 -17.46 15.94 -18.56
C ARG A 189 -17.89 16.07 -17.12
N SER A 190 -16.92 16.03 -16.19
CA SER A 190 -17.16 16.37 -14.78
C SER A 190 -17.50 17.86 -14.70
N ALA A 191 -18.56 18.20 -13.94
CA ALA A 191 -18.71 19.58 -13.51
C ALA A 191 -17.56 19.91 -12.55
N PRO A 192 -17.03 21.14 -12.56
CA PRO A 192 -16.10 21.58 -11.54
C PRO A 192 -16.79 21.37 -10.18
N GLN A 193 -16.25 20.50 -9.35
CA GLN A 193 -16.63 20.48 -7.94
C GLN A 193 -16.02 21.74 -7.33
N GLU A 194 -16.87 22.56 -6.67
CA GLU A 194 -16.36 23.61 -5.81
C GLU A 194 -15.44 22.94 -4.77
N SER A 195 -14.14 23.08 -4.98
CA SER A 195 -13.15 22.64 -4.02
C SER A 195 -13.41 23.43 -2.75
N ALA A 196 -13.84 22.76 -1.70
CA ALA A 196 -13.92 23.37 -0.37
C ALA A 196 -12.54 23.98 -0.08
N GLN A 197 -12.48 25.29 0.10
CA GLN A 197 -11.22 25.98 0.41
C GLN A 197 -10.72 25.46 1.75
N LEU A 198 -9.77 24.51 1.68
CA LEU A 198 -9.11 24.00 2.87
C LEU A 198 -8.26 25.13 3.46
N ASN A 199 -8.67 25.65 4.62
CA ASN A 199 -7.88 26.57 5.39
C ASN A 199 -6.76 25.80 6.12
N PHE A 200 -5.60 25.69 5.47
CA PHE A 200 -4.45 24.94 5.99
C PHE A 200 -4.03 25.37 7.41
N ARG A 201 -4.34 26.62 7.84
CA ARG A 201 -4.02 27.12 9.18
C ARG A 201 -4.89 26.50 10.28
N GLU A 202 -6.07 26.00 9.93
CA GLU A 202 -7.01 25.38 10.89
C GLU A 202 -6.80 23.88 11.04
N ILE A 203 -6.14 23.24 10.05
CA ILE A 203 -5.89 21.79 10.06
C ILE A 203 -5.24 21.32 11.37
N PRO A 204 -4.13 21.91 11.87
CA PRO A 204 -3.53 21.42 13.11
C PRO A 204 -4.46 21.50 14.32
N ARG A 205 -5.27 22.56 14.41
CA ARG A 205 -6.22 22.75 15.51
C ARG A 205 -7.37 21.74 15.49
N ILE A 206 -7.81 21.35 14.30
CA ILE A 206 -8.91 20.39 14.11
C ILE A 206 -8.37 18.96 14.25
N ALA A 207 -7.29 18.64 13.53
CA ALA A 207 -6.82 17.28 13.38
C ALA A 207 -6.10 16.72 14.61
N PHE A 208 -5.44 17.55 15.43
CA PHE A 208 -4.68 17.09 16.60
C PHE A 208 -5.42 17.24 17.93
N LYS A 209 -6.75 17.27 17.88
CA LYS A 209 -7.60 17.38 19.08
C LYS A 209 -7.85 16.00 19.70
N GLY A 210 -7.89 15.94 21.04
CA GLY A 210 -8.25 14.72 21.77
C GLY A 210 -7.33 13.54 21.50
N GLN A 211 -7.91 12.38 21.15
CA GLN A 211 -7.19 11.12 20.93
C GLN A 211 -6.64 10.96 19.50
N MET A 212 -6.89 11.91 18.58
CA MET A 212 -6.49 11.80 17.16
C MET A 212 -5.00 11.49 16.93
N PRO A 213 -4.05 12.09 17.67
CA PRO A 213 -2.62 11.76 17.51
C PRO A 213 -2.32 10.26 17.67
N TRP A 214 -3.05 9.56 18.53
CA TRP A 214 -2.88 8.12 18.75
C TRP A 214 -3.42 7.29 17.57
N TYR A 215 -4.52 7.71 16.93
CA TYR A 215 -4.99 7.12 15.68
C TYR A 215 -3.96 7.29 14.56
N TYR A 216 -3.38 8.49 14.42
CA TYR A 216 -2.34 8.77 13.42
C TYR A 216 -1.08 7.97 13.66
N LEU A 217 -0.64 7.85 14.90
CA LEU A 217 0.50 7.03 15.27
C LEU A 217 0.22 5.53 14.99
N SER A 218 -0.96 5.05 15.37
CA SER A 218 -1.36 3.65 15.16
C SER A 218 -1.34 3.27 13.68
N ILE A 219 -1.91 4.12 12.81
CA ILE A 219 -1.97 3.81 11.37
C ILE A 219 -0.59 3.93 10.72
N ALA A 220 0.24 4.89 11.12
CA ALA A 220 1.61 5.02 10.63
C ALA A 220 2.45 3.79 10.97
N LEU A 221 2.38 3.32 12.21
CA LEU A 221 3.11 2.14 12.68
C LEU A 221 2.61 0.85 12.01
N TYR A 222 1.29 0.74 11.80
CA TYR A 222 0.70 -0.37 11.06
C TYR A 222 1.23 -0.42 9.62
N VAL A 223 1.12 0.70 8.89
CA VAL A 223 1.56 0.76 7.48
C VAL A 223 3.07 0.54 7.37
N ALA A 224 3.86 1.05 8.34
CA ALA A 224 5.29 0.79 8.40
C ALA A 224 5.60 -0.71 8.50
N ALA A 225 4.85 -1.47 9.32
CA ALA A 225 5.01 -2.90 9.45
C ALA A 225 4.51 -3.67 8.22
N GLU A 226 3.33 -3.34 7.70
CA GLU A 226 2.74 -4.01 6.53
C GLU A 226 3.65 -3.88 5.31
N ILE A 227 4.03 -2.65 4.97
CA ILE A 227 4.90 -2.36 3.83
C ILE A 227 6.33 -2.85 4.10
N GLY A 228 6.79 -2.75 5.34
CA GLY A 228 8.08 -3.32 5.76
C GLY A 228 8.17 -4.82 5.49
N ILE A 229 7.14 -5.59 5.87
CA ILE A 229 7.07 -7.02 5.56
C ILE A 229 6.97 -7.24 4.04
N ALA A 230 6.06 -6.56 3.35
CA ALA A 230 5.87 -6.71 1.91
C ALA A 230 7.17 -6.46 1.12
N SER A 231 7.96 -5.47 1.52
CA SER A 231 9.21 -5.11 0.84
C SER A 231 10.38 -6.04 1.15
N TRP A 232 10.51 -6.51 2.40
CA TRP A 232 11.71 -7.20 2.87
C TRP A 232 11.54 -8.69 3.15
N LEU A 233 10.32 -9.24 3.12
CA LEU A 233 10.04 -10.64 3.45
C LEU A 233 10.84 -11.61 2.58
N VAL A 234 10.87 -11.37 1.27
CA VAL A 234 11.58 -12.27 0.33
C VAL A 234 13.08 -12.24 0.60
N THR A 235 13.67 -11.05 0.77
CA THR A 235 15.09 -10.89 1.10
C THR A 235 15.42 -11.55 2.42
N PHE A 236 14.61 -11.35 3.47
CA PHE A 236 14.79 -12.00 4.76
C PHE A 236 14.74 -13.53 4.65
N LEU A 237 13.78 -14.07 3.92
CA LEU A 237 13.64 -15.50 3.74
C LEU A 237 14.81 -16.12 2.96
N GLN A 238 15.33 -15.41 1.94
CA GLN A 238 16.47 -15.91 1.17
C GLN A 238 17.78 -15.79 1.94
N ASP A 239 18.11 -14.62 2.45
CA ASP A 239 19.44 -14.33 3.00
C ASP A 239 19.60 -14.82 4.44
N VAL A 240 18.56 -14.81 5.28
CA VAL A 240 18.61 -15.22 6.68
C VAL A 240 18.11 -16.64 6.88
N ARG A 241 17.05 -17.02 6.18
CA ARG A 241 16.40 -18.32 6.34
C ARG A 241 16.82 -19.33 5.26
N HIS A 242 17.61 -18.92 4.27
CA HIS A 242 18.09 -19.76 3.16
C HIS A 242 16.95 -20.48 2.43
N VAL A 243 15.80 -19.83 2.31
CA VAL A 243 14.64 -20.31 1.56
C VAL A 243 14.87 -20.07 0.07
N SER A 244 14.45 -20.98 -0.79
CA SER A 244 14.60 -20.84 -2.25
C SER A 244 13.84 -19.62 -2.79
N VAL A 245 14.27 -19.10 -3.93
CA VAL A 245 13.64 -17.97 -4.64
C VAL A 245 12.15 -18.22 -4.87
N THR A 246 11.78 -19.41 -5.33
CA THR A 246 10.36 -19.77 -5.56
C THR A 246 9.57 -19.75 -4.26
N ALA A 247 10.04 -20.43 -3.21
CA ALA A 247 9.30 -20.55 -1.96
C ALA A 247 9.19 -19.20 -1.21
N SER A 248 10.23 -18.35 -1.25
CA SER A 248 10.17 -17.01 -0.65
C SER A 248 9.21 -16.08 -1.39
N SER A 249 9.14 -16.16 -2.71
CA SER A 249 8.17 -15.41 -3.52
C SER A 249 6.74 -15.91 -3.30
N GLN A 250 6.55 -17.23 -3.18
CA GLN A 250 5.26 -17.83 -2.80
C GLN A 250 4.83 -17.39 -1.39
N ALA A 251 5.76 -17.25 -0.46
CA ALA A 251 5.46 -16.73 0.87
C ALA A 251 4.94 -15.29 0.83
N LEU A 252 5.51 -14.42 0.00
CA LEU A 252 4.99 -13.06 -0.18
C LEU A 252 3.62 -13.06 -0.86
N SER A 253 3.42 -13.93 -1.86
CA SER A 253 2.10 -14.11 -2.47
C SER A 253 1.06 -14.57 -1.43
N LEU A 254 1.42 -15.52 -0.57
CA LEU A 254 0.57 -15.98 0.52
C LEU A 254 0.24 -14.84 1.50
N PHE A 255 1.18 -13.96 1.82
CA PHE A 255 0.94 -12.78 2.64
C PHE A 255 -0.20 -11.91 2.07
N PHE A 256 -0.17 -11.60 0.77
CA PHE A 256 -1.25 -10.85 0.11
C PHE A 256 -2.55 -11.64 0.02
N GLY A 257 -2.48 -12.96 -0.21
CA GLY A 257 -3.64 -13.85 -0.16
C GLY A 257 -4.29 -13.86 1.23
N MET A 258 -3.49 -13.89 2.30
CA MET A 258 -3.99 -13.79 3.67
C MET A 258 -4.58 -12.40 3.98
N LEU A 259 -4.01 -11.33 3.44
CA LEU A 259 -4.60 -9.99 3.50
C LEU A 259 -6.01 -9.95 2.88
N MET A 260 -6.19 -10.53 1.69
CA MET A 260 -7.50 -10.61 1.03
C MET A 260 -8.48 -11.46 1.85
N LEU A 261 -8.07 -12.64 2.27
CA LEU A 261 -8.89 -13.54 3.09
C LEU A 261 -9.31 -12.89 4.41
N GLY A 262 -8.37 -12.24 5.07
CA GLY A 262 -8.61 -11.58 6.34
C GLY A 262 -9.57 -10.39 6.23
N ARG A 263 -9.55 -9.62 5.13
CA ARG A 263 -10.54 -8.56 4.86
C ARG A 263 -11.95 -9.13 4.75
N PHE A 264 -12.08 -10.26 4.05
CA PHE A 264 -13.36 -10.94 3.92
C PHE A 264 -13.88 -11.46 5.27
N LEU A 265 -13.07 -12.22 6.01
CA LEU A 265 -13.44 -12.78 7.31
C LEU A 265 -13.65 -11.70 8.37
N GLY A 266 -12.81 -10.68 8.37
CA GLY A 266 -12.83 -9.59 9.35
C GLY A 266 -14.11 -8.76 9.28
N SER A 267 -14.72 -8.63 8.10
CA SER A 267 -15.99 -7.92 7.95
C SER A 267 -17.12 -8.49 8.84
N PHE A 268 -17.08 -9.79 9.16
CA PHE A 268 -18.05 -10.44 10.04
C PHE A 268 -17.69 -10.32 11.53
N VAL A 269 -16.41 -10.15 11.84
CA VAL A 269 -15.89 -10.18 13.21
C VAL A 269 -15.88 -8.79 13.83
N VAL A 270 -15.48 -7.76 13.10
CA VAL A 270 -15.31 -6.39 13.59
C VAL A 270 -16.61 -5.83 14.19
N HIS A 271 -17.75 -6.06 13.54
CA HIS A 271 -19.05 -5.61 14.03
C HIS A 271 -19.47 -6.22 15.38
N ARG A 272 -18.99 -7.43 15.70
CA ARG A 272 -19.33 -8.12 16.95
C ARG A 272 -18.43 -7.73 18.12
N ILE A 273 -17.15 -7.44 17.85
CA ILE A 273 -16.12 -7.19 18.86
C ILE A 273 -15.94 -5.70 19.12
N GLY A 274 -16.27 -4.85 18.13
CA GLY A 274 -16.00 -3.41 18.11
C GLY A 274 -14.62 -3.07 17.54
N TYR A 275 -14.45 -1.84 17.07
CA TYR A 275 -13.30 -1.42 16.25
C TYR A 275 -11.96 -1.58 16.98
N LEU A 276 -11.73 -0.86 18.07
CA LEU A 276 -10.43 -0.84 18.75
C LEU A 276 -10.03 -2.19 19.33
N ARG A 277 -11.00 -2.97 19.84
CA ARG A 277 -10.74 -4.33 20.34
C ARG A 277 -10.35 -5.28 19.21
N SER A 278 -10.97 -5.15 18.03
CA SER A 278 -10.61 -5.93 16.85
C SER A 278 -9.18 -5.61 16.38
N VAL A 279 -8.81 -4.32 16.37
CA VAL A 279 -7.44 -3.90 16.05
C VAL A 279 -6.44 -4.45 17.07
N LEU A 280 -6.75 -4.39 18.37
CA LEU A 280 -5.89 -4.93 19.42
C LEU A 280 -5.63 -6.43 19.24
N LEU A 281 -6.69 -7.23 19.03
CA LEU A 281 -6.58 -8.67 18.83
C LEU A 281 -5.82 -9.01 17.55
N ALA A 282 -6.07 -8.29 16.47
CA ALA A 282 -5.34 -8.43 15.21
C ALA A 282 -3.85 -8.10 15.39
N ALA A 283 -3.53 -7.01 16.09
CA ALA A 283 -2.14 -6.64 16.35
C ALA A 283 -1.40 -7.69 17.21
N ILE A 284 -2.07 -8.28 18.21
CA ILE A 284 -1.52 -9.39 19.01
C ILE A 284 -1.26 -10.62 18.14
N GLY A 285 -2.21 -10.98 17.25
CA GLY A 285 -2.04 -12.10 16.33
C GLY A 285 -0.88 -11.87 15.34
N ALA A 286 -0.78 -10.66 14.78
CA ALA A 286 0.33 -10.27 13.91
C ALA A 286 1.67 -10.33 14.66
N LEU A 287 1.73 -9.77 15.88
CA LEU A 287 2.93 -9.81 16.73
C LEU A 287 3.40 -11.24 16.97
N ALA A 288 2.47 -12.14 17.32
CA ALA A 288 2.78 -13.55 17.53
C ALA A 288 3.35 -14.21 16.26
N CYS A 289 2.71 -13.97 15.11
CA CYS A 289 3.20 -14.50 13.83
C CYS A 289 4.60 -13.97 13.49
N ILE A 290 4.85 -12.66 13.66
CA ILE A 290 6.17 -12.07 13.41
C ILE A 290 7.20 -12.66 14.36
N ALA A 291 6.92 -12.74 15.67
CA ALA A 291 7.85 -13.28 16.66
C ALA A 291 8.20 -14.75 16.39
N ILE A 292 7.20 -15.59 16.11
CA ILE A 292 7.40 -17.01 15.79
C ILE A 292 8.22 -17.16 14.49
N GLY A 293 7.87 -16.42 13.44
CA GLY A 293 8.56 -16.51 12.16
C GLY A 293 9.96 -15.92 12.18
N LEU A 294 10.23 -14.92 13.05
CA LEU A 294 11.51 -14.23 13.18
C LEU A 294 12.50 -14.96 14.10
N PHE A 295 12.04 -15.49 15.21
CA PHE A 295 12.92 -16.12 16.23
C PHE A 295 12.82 -17.63 16.28
N GLY A 296 11.77 -18.21 15.72
CA GLY A 296 11.60 -19.66 15.67
C GLY A 296 12.56 -20.35 14.68
N PRO A 297 12.59 -21.66 14.66
CA PRO A 297 13.36 -22.44 13.69
C PRO A 297 12.88 -22.14 12.26
N ARG A 298 13.72 -22.46 11.26
CA ARG A 298 13.44 -22.21 9.83
C ARG A 298 12.06 -22.71 9.38
N SER A 299 11.63 -23.86 9.89
CA SER A 299 10.31 -24.44 9.58
C SER A 299 9.14 -23.57 9.99
N LEU A 300 9.30 -22.67 10.97
CA LEU A 300 8.26 -21.75 11.41
C LEU A 300 8.27 -20.40 10.67
N SER A 301 9.17 -20.20 9.71
CA SER A 301 9.17 -18.96 8.90
C SER A 301 7.88 -18.75 8.10
N PHE A 302 7.08 -19.81 7.88
CA PHE A 302 5.76 -19.71 7.23
C PHE A 302 4.72 -18.94 8.06
N PHE A 303 4.99 -18.66 9.35
CA PHE A 303 4.15 -17.76 10.15
C PHE A 303 4.24 -16.31 9.67
N LEU A 304 5.36 -15.88 9.05
CA LEU A 304 5.47 -14.51 8.53
C LEU A 304 4.40 -14.16 7.50
N PRO A 305 4.12 -14.95 6.46
CA PRO A 305 2.99 -14.69 5.57
C PRO A 305 1.63 -14.62 6.24
N LEU A 306 1.40 -15.37 7.33
CA LEU A 306 0.13 -15.36 8.05
C LEU A 306 -0.16 -14.03 8.75
N THR A 307 0.85 -13.15 8.93
CA THR A 307 0.63 -11.80 9.44
C THR A 307 -0.36 -11.02 8.58
N GLY A 308 -0.41 -11.30 7.27
CA GLY A 308 -1.39 -10.69 6.35
C GLY A 308 -2.83 -10.87 6.80
N LEU A 309 -3.19 -12.05 7.34
CA LEU A 309 -4.54 -12.32 7.85
C LEU A 309 -4.94 -11.32 8.96
N PHE A 310 -4.02 -11.06 9.87
CA PHE A 310 -4.25 -10.16 11.00
C PHE A 310 -4.15 -8.69 10.59
N PHE A 311 -3.21 -8.33 9.72
CA PHE A 311 -3.04 -6.97 9.23
C PHE A 311 -4.25 -6.48 8.42
N SER A 312 -4.94 -7.36 7.76
CA SER A 312 -6.01 -7.09 6.82
C SER A 312 -7.11 -6.13 7.30
N ILE A 313 -7.47 -6.24 8.58
CA ILE A 313 -8.57 -5.47 9.18
C ILE A 313 -8.10 -4.17 9.84
N ILE A 314 -6.79 -4.00 10.09
CA ILE A 314 -6.30 -2.90 10.94
C ILE A 314 -6.55 -1.55 10.26
N PHE A 315 -6.16 -1.38 8.99
CA PHE A 315 -6.33 -0.13 8.25
C PHE A 315 -7.80 0.31 8.15
N PRO A 316 -8.72 -0.50 7.61
CA PRO A 316 -10.12 -0.10 7.48
C PRO A 316 -10.79 0.12 8.83
N THR A 317 -10.42 -0.64 9.85
CA THR A 317 -11.00 -0.54 11.18
C THR A 317 -10.53 0.71 11.92
N LEU A 318 -9.23 1.07 11.85
CA LEU A 318 -8.72 2.33 12.41
C LEU A 318 -9.31 3.54 11.71
N THR A 319 -9.48 3.47 10.37
CA THR A 319 -10.11 4.53 9.58
C THR A 319 -11.57 4.72 9.99
N ALA A 320 -12.33 3.64 10.17
CA ALA A 320 -13.70 3.70 10.64
C ALA A 320 -13.79 4.28 12.06
N ALA A 321 -12.96 3.78 12.99
CA ALA A 321 -12.93 4.27 14.36
C ALA A 321 -12.57 5.76 14.45
N ALA A 322 -11.57 6.22 13.68
CA ALA A 322 -11.20 7.63 13.63
C ALA A 322 -12.31 8.52 13.07
N SER A 323 -13.08 8.03 12.07
CA SER A 323 -14.20 8.78 11.49
C SER A 323 -15.42 8.86 12.43
N GLU A 324 -15.62 7.88 13.32
CA GLU A 324 -16.69 7.92 14.34
C GLU A 324 -16.31 8.77 15.55
N ALA A 325 -15.03 8.78 15.93
CA ALA A 325 -14.55 9.58 17.06
C ALA A 325 -14.72 11.10 16.85
N HIS A 326 -14.83 11.56 15.60
CA HIS A 326 -15.06 12.94 15.25
C HIS A 326 -16.03 13.04 14.07
N THR A 327 -17.26 13.48 14.35
CA THR A 327 -18.32 13.68 13.34
C THR A 327 -18.16 14.99 12.57
N GLU A 328 -17.43 15.97 13.13
CA GLU A 328 -17.13 17.24 12.44
C GLU A 328 -15.78 17.15 11.72
N ASN A 329 -15.69 17.71 10.53
CA ASN A 329 -14.47 17.78 9.72
C ASN A 329 -13.82 16.41 9.39
N VAL A 330 -14.63 15.36 9.24
CA VAL A 330 -14.18 13.97 9.00
C VAL A 330 -13.19 13.90 7.83
N ASN A 331 -13.45 14.62 6.73
CA ASN A 331 -12.56 14.61 5.56
C ASN A 331 -11.16 15.14 5.88
N THR A 332 -11.04 16.18 6.72
CA THR A 332 -9.75 16.73 7.15
C THR A 332 -9.01 15.72 8.03
N ILE A 333 -9.72 15.09 8.96
CA ILE A 333 -9.15 14.07 9.86
C ILE A 333 -8.65 12.86 9.05
N LEU A 334 -9.45 12.35 8.11
CA LEU A 334 -9.04 11.24 7.25
C LEU A 334 -7.89 11.62 6.33
N GLY A 335 -7.85 12.85 5.81
CA GLY A 335 -6.72 13.35 5.03
C GLY A 335 -5.41 13.33 5.82
N VAL A 336 -5.44 13.78 7.08
CA VAL A 336 -4.26 13.71 7.97
C VAL A 336 -3.92 12.26 8.31
N LEU A 337 -4.93 11.42 8.60
CA LEU A 337 -4.75 9.99 8.88
C LEU A 337 -4.00 9.29 7.72
N PHE A 338 -4.43 9.52 6.47
CA PHE A 338 -3.80 8.93 5.29
C PHE A 338 -2.40 9.50 5.02
N THR A 339 -2.15 10.77 5.38
CA THR A 339 -0.81 11.34 5.34
C THR A 339 0.13 10.60 6.29
N PHE A 340 -0.31 10.32 7.52
CA PHE A 340 0.47 9.53 8.49
C PHE A 340 0.64 8.07 8.04
N ALA A 341 -0.35 7.48 7.41
CA ALA A 341 -0.23 6.17 6.77
C ALA A 341 0.88 6.18 5.69
N GLY A 342 0.88 7.19 4.83
CA GLY A 342 1.92 7.39 3.82
C GLY A 342 3.32 7.55 4.43
N LEU A 343 3.44 8.32 5.51
CA LEU A 343 4.71 8.45 6.26
C LEU A 343 5.19 7.10 6.80
N GLY A 344 4.27 6.25 7.30
CA GLY A 344 4.59 4.89 7.71
C GLY A 344 5.16 4.06 6.56
N GLY A 345 4.53 4.14 5.38
CA GLY A 345 5.00 3.46 4.16
C GLY A 345 6.38 3.91 3.69
N VAL A 346 6.68 5.22 3.81
CA VAL A 346 8.01 5.77 3.50
C VAL A 346 9.07 5.29 4.51
N LEU A 347 8.77 5.40 5.81
CA LEU A 347 9.77 5.19 6.87
C LEU A 347 10.00 3.71 7.17
N GLY A 348 8.97 2.86 7.11
CA GLY A 348 9.08 1.45 7.50
C GLY A 348 10.17 0.69 6.72
N PRO A 349 10.05 0.53 5.39
CA PRO A 349 11.05 -0.18 4.60
C PRO A 349 12.43 0.49 4.63
N TRP A 350 12.48 1.81 4.72
CA TRP A 350 13.72 2.57 4.79
C TRP A 350 14.50 2.29 6.07
N LEU A 351 13.84 2.34 7.24
CA LEU A 351 14.46 2.03 8.53
C LEU A 351 14.94 0.58 8.60
N ILE A 352 14.19 -0.37 8.03
CA ILE A 352 14.62 -1.76 7.93
C ILE A 352 15.93 -1.87 7.15
N GLY A 353 16.04 -1.20 5.99
CA GLY A 353 17.25 -1.19 5.19
C GLY A 353 18.44 -0.61 5.94
N LEU A 354 18.30 0.57 6.56
CA LEU A 354 19.35 1.22 7.33
C LEU A 354 19.83 0.39 8.53
N ALA A 355 18.90 -0.19 9.27
CA ALA A 355 19.23 -1.04 10.41
C ALA A 355 19.89 -2.35 9.96
N SER A 356 19.49 -2.88 8.80
CA SER A 356 20.08 -4.10 8.24
C SER A 356 21.55 -3.94 7.90
N ASP A 357 21.97 -2.77 7.44
CA ASP A 357 23.38 -2.49 7.16
C ASP A 357 24.25 -2.46 8.42
N ARG A 358 23.70 -1.99 9.54
CA ARG A 358 24.47 -1.83 10.79
C ARG A 358 24.45 -3.06 11.67
N PHE A 359 23.33 -3.76 11.70
CA PHE A 359 23.03 -4.81 12.68
C PHE A 359 22.69 -6.16 12.04
N GLY A 360 22.74 -6.24 10.70
CA GLY A 360 22.33 -7.41 9.94
C GLY A 360 20.82 -7.46 9.67
N LEU A 361 20.43 -8.20 8.59
CA LEU A 361 19.07 -8.21 8.08
C LEU A 361 18.04 -8.76 9.08
N GLN A 362 18.43 -9.69 9.95
CA GLN A 362 17.53 -10.18 11.00
C GLN A 362 17.15 -9.09 12.00
N ALA A 363 18.12 -8.27 12.43
CA ALA A 363 17.86 -7.14 13.31
C ALA A 363 17.05 -6.04 12.59
N GLY A 364 17.37 -5.72 11.33
CA GLY A 364 16.59 -4.78 10.54
C GLY A 364 15.15 -5.23 10.38
N PHE A 365 14.91 -6.49 10.01
CA PHE A 365 13.56 -7.02 9.85
C PHE A 365 12.77 -7.05 11.18
N SER A 366 13.45 -7.08 12.35
CA SER A 366 12.83 -6.97 13.67
C SER A 366 12.16 -5.61 13.93
N ILE A 367 12.43 -4.59 13.12
CA ILE A 367 11.72 -3.31 13.18
C ILE A 367 10.20 -3.52 12.98
N ASN A 368 9.79 -4.49 12.16
CA ASN A 368 8.38 -4.83 12.00
C ASN A 368 7.73 -5.27 13.34
N LEU A 369 8.47 -5.99 14.17
CA LEU A 369 7.99 -6.38 15.50
C LEU A 369 7.92 -5.18 16.43
N ILE A 370 8.92 -4.30 16.40
CA ILE A 370 8.96 -3.07 17.22
C ILE A 370 7.80 -2.15 16.85
N THR A 371 7.53 -1.94 15.58
CA THR A 371 6.42 -1.10 15.11
C THR A 371 5.07 -1.65 15.56
N VAL A 372 4.86 -2.97 15.51
CA VAL A 372 3.62 -3.60 16.01
C VAL A 372 3.49 -3.49 17.52
N VAL A 373 4.57 -3.62 18.30
CA VAL A 373 4.55 -3.40 19.75
C VAL A 373 4.19 -1.96 20.09
N LEU A 374 4.79 -0.98 19.40
CA LEU A 374 4.46 0.43 19.59
C LEU A 374 3.01 0.74 19.18
N MET A 375 2.52 0.12 18.11
CA MET A 375 1.12 0.21 17.69
C MET A 375 0.18 -0.35 18.77
N LEU A 376 0.49 -1.50 19.36
CA LEU A 376 -0.28 -2.05 20.49
C LEU A 376 -0.36 -1.06 21.66
N GLY A 377 0.74 -0.40 21.98
CA GLY A 377 0.77 0.65 23.00
C GLY A 377 -0.15 1.81 22.69
N SER A 378 -0.13 2.31 21.44
CA SER A 378 -0.99 3.42 21.00
C SER A 378 -2.48 3.04 20.99
N VAL A 379 -2.82 1.82 20.52
CA VAL A 379 -4.20 1.30 20.54
C VAL A 379 -4.70 1.10 21.96
N PHE A 380 -3.84 0.67 22.90
CA PHE A 380 -4.20 0.54 24.30
C PHE A 380 -4.55 1.89 24.95
N VAL A 381 -3.83 2.97 24.58
CA VAL A 381 -4.16 4.33 25.02
C VAL A 381 -5.54 4.74 24.49
N LEU A 382 -5.84 4.45 23.22
CA LEU A 382 -7.15 4.74 22.63
C LEU A 382 -8.28 4.03 23.38
N ILE A 383 -8.13 2.73 23.69
CA ILE A 383 -9.15 1.95 24.42
C ILE A 383 -9.38 2.53 25.82
N LYS A 384 -8.33 2.96 26.53
CA LYS A 384 -8.47 3.59 27.83
C LYS A 384 -9.21 4.92 27.76
N GLY A 385 -8.91 5.74 26.76
CA GLY A 385 -9.56 7.04 26.55
C GLY A 385 -11.06 6.88 26.28
N ASP A 386 -11.47 5.99 25.38
CA ASP A 386 -12.90 5.70 25.13
C ASP A 386 -13.65 5.28 26.39
N PHE A 387 -13.00 4.55 27.28
CA PHE A 387 -13.59 4.11 28.53
C PHE A 387 -13.82 5.26 29.53
N TYR A 388 -13.00 6.30 29.53
CA TYR A 388 -13.18 7.49 30.34
C TYR A 388 -14.27 8.41 29.80
N ASP A 389 -14.26 8.65 28.45
CA ASP A 389 -15.26 9.51 27.80
C ASP A 389 -16.69 8.92 27.85
N SER A 390 -16.84 7.59 27.94
CA SER A 390 -18.14 6.93 28.08
C SER A 390 -18.72 7.01 29.50
N LYS A 391 -17.95 7.45 30.50
CA LYS A 391 -18.37 7.57 31.91
C LYS A 391 -18.61 9.04 32.35
N THR A 392 -18.22 10.00 31.54
CA THR A 392 -18.54 11.43 31.72
C THR A 392 -19.72 11.83 30.86
#